data_a9f828ffeed1a81eaa25f1b557c90357
#
_entry.id   a9f828ffeed1a81eaa25f1b557c90357
#
_cell.length_a   1.000
_cell.length_b   1.000
_cell.length_c   1.000
_cell.angle_alpha   90.00
_cell.angle_beta   90.00
_cell.angle_gamma   90.00
#
_symmetry.space_group_name_H-M   'P 1'
#
loop_
_entity.id
_entity.type
_entity.pdbx_description
1 polymer ?
#
loop_
_entity_poly.entity_id
_entity_poly.type
_entity_poly.pdbx_seq_one_letter_code
_entity_poly.pdbx_strand_id
1 'polypeptide(L)'
;MDITITKSKNKDKKFDAIINGKKRISFGQAGASDFTKHKDEDRKQRYIDRHSNEDHTKKNIASPAYMSRWITWNKPTIEASISDLNKKYKDVKFKYKSSYG
;
A
#
# COMPACT_ATOMS: atom_id res chain seq x y z
N MET A 1 7.82 -12.97 -6.95
CA MET A 1 6.82 -12.71 -5.88
C MET A 1 5.62 -11.99 -6.46
N ASP A 2 4.44 -12.50 -6.21
CA ASP A 2 3.19 -11.89 -6.66
C ASP A 2 2.45 -11.29 -5.47
N ILE A 3 2.04 -10.03 -5.58
CA ILE A 3 1.29 -9.34 -4.54
C ILE A 3 0.01 -8.77 -5.15
N THR A 4 -1.13 -9.20 -4.64
CA THR A 4 -2.43 -8.72 -5.07
C THR A 4 -3.01 -7.80 -4.00
N ILE A 5 -3.35 -6.57 -4.40
CA ILE A 5 -3.98 -5.60 -3.52
C ILE A 5 -5.48 -5.67 -3.76
N THR A 6 -6.25 -5.87 -2.70
CA THR A 6 -7.71 -5.96 -2.76
C THR A 6 -8.34 -5.07 -1.69
N LYS A 7 -9.64 -4.84 -1.80
CA LYS A 7 -10.39 -4.25 -0.69
C LYS A 7 -10.37 -5.21 0.48
N SER A 8 -10.21 -4.69 1.69
CA SER A 8 -10.16 -5.53 2.89
C SER A 8 -11.56 -5.96 3.32
N LYS A 9 -11.67 -7.22 3.73
CA LYS A 9 -12.88 -7.74 4.41
C LYS A 9 -12.93 -7.30 5.88
N ASN A 10 -11.80 -6.84 6.42
CA ASN A 10 -11.72 -6.29 7.76
C ASN A 10 -12.28 -4.86 7.75
N LYS A 11 -13.33 -4.62 8.52
CA LYS A 11 -14.03 -3.31 8.56
C LYS A 11 -13.13 -2.18 9.03
N ASP A 12 -12.08 -2.48 9.78
CA ASP A 12 -11.15 -1.49 10.33
C ASP A 12 -10.01 -1.16 9.38
N LYS A 13 -9.91 -1.85 8.24
CA LYS A 13 -8.83 -1.67 7.26
C LYS A 13 -9.38 -1.38 5.88
N LYS A 14 -8.58 -0.66 5.07
CA LYS A 14 -8.96 -0.29 3.71
C LYS A 14 -8.65 -1.39 2.71
N PHE A 15 -7.47 -1.98 2.80
CA PHE A 15 -6.94 -2.90 1.81
C PHE A 15 -6.27 -4.11 2.45
N ASP A 16 -6.22 -5.20 1.67
CA ASP A 16 -5.42 -6.36 1.97
C ASP A 16 -4.38 -6.55 0.88
N ALA A 17 -3.17 -6.95 1.26
CA ALA A 17 -2.14 -7.41 0.35
C ALA A 17 -2.03 -8.92 0.49
N ILE A 18 -2.19 -9.64 -0.62
CA ILE A 18 -2.10 -11.11 -0.64
C ILE A 18 -0.79 -11.47 -1.34
N ILE A 19 0.14 -12.04 -0.58
CA ILE A 19 1.49 -12.35 -1.03
C ILE A 19 1.57 -13.80 -1.46
N ASN A 20 1.88 -14.03 -2.74
CA ASN A 20 2.00 -15.36 -3.34
C ASN A 20 0.75 -16.23 -3.11
N GLY A 21 -0.42 -15.60 -2.98
CA GLY A 21 -1.69 -16.30 -2.74
C GLY A 21 -1.83 -16.93 -1.35
N LYS A 22 -0.87 -16.71 -0.46
CA LYS A 22 -0.82 -17.39 0.84
C LYS A 22 -0.92 -16.45 2.03
N LYS A 23 -0.10 -15.42 2.08
CA LYS A 23 -0.04 -14.51 3.23
C LYS A 23 -0.90 -13.29 2.97
N ARG A 24 -1.81 -12.97 3.90
CA ARG A 24 -2.68 -11.80 3.82
C ARG A 24 -2.26 -10.79 4.87
N ILE A 25 -2.07 -9.55 4.45
CA ILE A 25 -1.72 -8.43 5.31
C ILE A 25 -2.76 -7.35 5.11
N SER A 26 -3.44 -6.93 6.17
CA SER A 26 -4.39 -5.82 6.12
C SER A 26 -3.66 -4.52 6.46
N PHE A 27 -3.94 -3.46 5.72
CA PHE A 27 -3.29 -2.17 5.93
C PHE A 27 -4.22 -1.01 5.59
N GLY A 28 -3.85 0.18 6.05
CA GLY A 28 -4.66 1.39 5.88
C GLY A 28 -5.84 1.39 6.85
N GLN A 29 -5.94 2.44 7.68
CA GLN A 29 -7.05 2.55 8.63
C GLN A 29 -8.32 2.98 7.93
N ALA A 30 -9.41 2.24 8.11
CA ALA A 30 -10.71 2.60 7.54
C ALA A 30 -11.18 3.94 8.10
N GLY A 31 -11.71 4.80 7.23
CA GLY A 31 -12.16 6.13 7.59
C GLY A 31 -11.06 7.18 7.65
N ALA A 32 -9.79 6.79 7.69
CA ALA A 32 -8.69 7.74 7.66
C ALA A 32 -8.44 8.22 6.23
N SER A 33 -7.99 9.47 6.10
CA SER A 33 -7.58 10.01 4.79
C SER A 33 -6.15 9.57 4.47
N ASP A 34 -5.86 9.44 3.18
CA ASP A 34 -4.52 9.15 2.69
C ASP A 34 -4.28 9.89 1.38
N PHE A 35 -3.08 9.75 0.80
CA PHE A 35 -2.71 10.49 -0.41
C PHE A 35 -3.61 10.17 -1.60
N THR A 36 -4.17 8.97 -1.68
CA THR A 36 -5.08 8.62 -2.77
C THR A 36 -6.43 9.33 -2.66
N LYS A 37 -6.76 9.87 -1.50
CA LYS A 37 -8.00 10.63 -1.27
C LYS A 37 -7.77 12.13 -1.38
N HIS A 38 -6.87 12.70 -0.56
CA HIS A 38 -6.70 14.15 -0.51
C HIS A 38 -5.72 14.70 -1.55
N LYS A 39 -4.79 13.89 -2.04
CA LYS A 39 -3.78 14.25 -3.05
C LYS A 39 -2.95 15.48 -2.65
N ASP A 40 -2.75 15.66 -1.35
CA ASP A 40 -2.05 16.79 -0.77
C ASP A 40 -0.59 16.41 -0.47
N GLU A 41 0.34 17.00 -1.24
CA GLU A 41 1.77 16.70 -1.12
C GLU A 41 2.34 17.06 0.26
N ASP A 42 1.85 18.13 0.88
CA ASP A 42 2.33 18.53 2.20
C ASP A 42 1.90 17.51 3.26
N ARG A 43 0.68 16.98 3.16
CA ARG A 43 0.21 15.92 4.06
C ARG A 43 0.97 14.63 3.85
N LYS A 44 1.32 14.31 2.59
CA LYS A 44 2.15 13.15 2.27
C LYS A 44 3.52 13.30 2.93
N GLN A 45 4.14 14.46 2.82
CA GLN A 45 5.45 14.69 3.42
C GLN A 45 5.39 14.57 4.94
N ARG A 46 4.34 15.10 5.58
CA ARG A 46 4.15 14.94 7.02
C ARG A 46 3.97 13.49 7.43
N TYR A 47 3.29 12.69 6.61
CA TYR A 47 3.17 11.25 6.86
C TYR A 47 4.55 10.60 6.83
N ILE A 48 5.35 10.89 5.80
CA ILE A 48 6.70 10.33 5.65
C ILE A 48 7.55 10.71 6.86
N ASP A 49 7.50 11.96 7.30
CA ASP A 49 8.28 12.44 8.44
C ASP A 49 7.88 11.76 9.75
N ARG A 50 6.57 11.60 9.99
CA ARG A 50 6.08 10.95 11.22
C ARG A 50 6.42 9.46 11.27
N HIS A 51 6.56 8.82 10.12
CA HIS A 51 6.84 7.39 10.02
C HIS A 51 8.28 7.10 9.61
N SER A 52 9.18 8.08 9.77
CA SER A 52 10.56 7.97 9.32
C SER A 52 11.38 6.90 10.06
N ASN A 53 10.93 6.47 11.24
CA ASN A 53 11.58 5.40 12.00
C ASN A 53 11.09 4.00 11.59
N GLU A 54 10.14 3.90 10.67
CA GLU A 54 9.66 2.61 10.14
C GLU A 54 10.54 2.19 8.96
N ASP A 55 10.66 0.87 8.78
CA ASP A 55 11.38 0.33 7.63
C ASP A 55 10.44 0.23 6.44
N HIS A 56 10.63 1.12 5.45
CA HIS A 56 9.88 1.13 4.20
C HIS A 56 10.68 0.58 3.03
N THR A 57 11.74 -0.19 3.31
CA THR A 57 12.55 -0.82 2.27
C THR A 57 11.93 -2.15 1.83
N LYS A 58 12.39 -2.65 0.68
CA LYS A 58 11.92 -3.93 0.13
C LYS A 58 12.07 -5.09 1.12
N LYS A 59 13.02 -5.03 2.05
CA LYS A 59 13.19 -6.05 3.10
C LYS A 59 11.94 -6.22 3.95
N ASN A 60 11.18 -5.13 4.12
CA ASN A 60 9.97 -5.10 4.95
C ASN A 60 8.70 -5.12 4.12
N ILE A 61 8.76 -5.63 2.88
CA ILE A 61 7.64 -5.58 1.94
C ILE A 61 6.38 -6.27 2.48
N ALA A 62 6.55 -7.31 3.29
CA ALA A 62 5.44 -8.06 3.87
C ALA A 62 4.97 -7.45 5.19
N SER A 63 4.77 -6.13 5.23
CA SER A 63 4.31 -5.45 6.44
C SER A 63 3.27 -4.38 6.12
N PRO A 64 2.37 -4.07 7.07
CA PRO A 64 1.44 -2.96 6.89
C PRO A 64 2.13 -1.61 6.67
N ALA A 65 3.26 -1.38 7.35
CA ALA A 65 4.01 -0.14 7.22
C ALA A 65 4.50 0.07 5.79
N TYR A 66 5.09 -0.95 5.18
CA TYR A 66 5.53 -0.89 3.79
C TYR A 66 4.35 -0.64 2.85
N MET A 67 3.30 -1.41 3.00
CA MET A 67 2.13 -1.32 2.11
C MET A 67 1.46 0.05 2.21
N SER A 68 1.31 0.60 3.41
CA SER A 68 0.72 1.93 3.57
C SER A 68 1.57 3.00 2.88
N ARG A 69 2.89 2.97 3.08
CA ARG A 69 3.79 3.97 2.48
C ARG A 69 3.77 3.92 0.95
N TRP A 70 3.78 2.73 0.38
CA TRP A 70 3.99 2.59 -1.06
C TRP A 70 2.72 2.37 -1.86
N ILE A 71 1.58 2.09 -1.22
CA ILE A 71 0.29 1.95 -1.90
C ILE A 71 -0.60 3.17 -1.63
N THR A 72 -0.87 3.51 -0.36
CA THR A 72 -1.81 4.58 -0.02
C THR A 72 -1.15 5.94 0.10
N TRP A 73 0.15 6.02 0.33
CA TRP A 73 0.90 7.27 0.50
C TRP A 73 2.02 7.44 -0.54
N ASN A 74 1.87 6.90 -1.74
CA ASN A 74 2.86 7.00 -2.82
C ASN A 74 2.38 7.92 -3.93
N LYS A 75 1.45 7.46 -4.75
CA LYS A 75 0.91 8.22 -5.88
C LYS A 75 -0.55 8.59 -5.62
N PRO A 76 -1.14 9.50 -6.43
CA PRO A 76 -2.51 9.95 -6.20
C PRO A 76 -3.59 8.89 -6.39
N THR A 77 -3.28 7.75 -7.00
CA THR A 77 -4.22 6.64 -7.15
C THR A 77 -3.54 5.33 -6.82
N ILE A 78 -4.35 4.32 -6.46
CA ILE A 78 -3.84 2.96 -6.19
C ILE A 78 -3.17 2.40 -7.44
N GLU A 79 -3.81 2.57 -8.61
CA GLU A 79 -3.28 2.06 -9.88
C GLU A 79 -1.93 2.68 -10.21
N ALA A 80 -1.77 3.98 -9.99
CA ALA A 80 -0.50 4.67 -10.24
C ALA A 80 0.59 4.20 -9.29
N SER A 81 0.26 3.95 -8.02
CA SER A 81 1.22 3.40 -7.05
C SER A 81 1.67 2.00 -7.45
N ILE A 82 0.75 1.16 -7.89
CA ILE A 82 1.07 -0.19 -8.34
C ILE A 82 1.95 -0.16 -9.60
N SER A 83 1.62 0.71 -10.56
CA SER A 83 2.43 0.88 -11.76
C SER A 83 3.86 1.33 -11.41
N ASP A 84 3.99 2.26 -10.46
CA ASP A 84 5.30 2.74 -9.99
C ASP A 84 6.12 1.61 -9.38
N LEU A 85 5.51 0.80 -8.53
CA LEU A 85 6.20 -0.32 -7.88
C LEU A 85 6.60 -1.40 -8.90
N ASN A 86 5.77 -1.66 -9.91
CA ASN A 86 6.10 -2.62 -10.95
C ASN A 86 7.26 -2.17 -11.83
N LYS A 87 7.42 -0.87 -12.01
CA LYS A 87 8.59 -0.31 -12.71
C LYS A 87 9.84 -0.39 -11.85
N LYS A 88 9.69 -0.23 -10.54
CA LYS A 88 10.80 -0.19 -9.59
C LYS A 88 11.39 -1.59 -9.34
N TYR A 89 10.54 -2.62 -9.29
CA TYR A 89 10.95 -3.99 -8.99
C TYR A 89 10.59 -4.93 -10.14
N LYS A 90 11.56 -5.65 -10.67
CA LYS A 90 11.33 -6.63 -11.74
C LYS A 90 10.96 -8.00 -11.19
N ASP A 91 11.35 -8.29 -9.96
CA ASP A 91 11.12 -9.59 -9.32
C ASP A 91 9.85 -9.63 -8.47
N VAL A 92 9.11 -8.52 -8.38
CA VAL A 92 7.86 -8.43 -7.65
C VAL A 92 6.79 -7.89 -8.59
N LYS A 93 5.67 -8.60 -8.71
CA LYS A 93 4.53 -8.17 -9.51
C LYS A 93 3.38 -7.77 -8.60
N PHE A 94 2.96 -6.53 -8.70
CA PHE A 94 1.80 -6.01 -7.98
C PHE A 94 0.59 -5.99 -8.91
N LYS A 95 -0.56 -6.39 -8.39
CA LYS A 95 -1.84 -6.32 -9.09
C LYS A 95 -2.88 -5.66 -8.20
N TYR A 96 -3.81 -4.95 -8.79
CA TYR A 96 -4.93 -4.37 -8.06
C TYR A 96 -6.23 -5.04 -8.48
N LYS A 97 -6.98 -5.52 -7.49
CA LYS A 97 -8.30 -6.11 -7.71
C LYS A 97 -9.30 -5.25 -6.93
N SER A 98 -10.19 -4.55 -7.63
CA SER A 98 -11.11 -3.58 -7.02
C SER A 98 -12.28 -4.20 -6.27
N SER A 99 -12.23 -5.50 -6.00
CA SER A 99 -13.23 -6.24 -5.23
C SER A 99 -12.59 -6.85 -3.99
N TYR A 100 -13.42 -7.44 -3.12
CA TYR A 100 -12.92 -8.15 -1.95
C TYR A 100 -12.23 -9.45 -2.39
N GLY A 101 -11.06 -9.67 -1.82
CA GLY A 101 -10.23 -10.82 -2.16
C GLY A 101 -10.62 -12.12 -1.50
#